data_3effdbba882e4877d14768cd3a05c20b
#
_entry.id   3effdbba882e4877d14768cd3a05c20b
#
_cell.length_a   1.000
_cell.length_b   1.000
_cell.length_c   1.000
_cell.angle_alpha   90.00
_cell.angle_beta   90.00
_cell.angle_gamma   90.00
#
_symmetry.space_group_name_H-M   'P 1'
#
loop_
_entity.id
_entity.type
_entity.pdbx_description
1 polymer ?
#
loop_
_entity_poly.entity_id
_entity_poly.type
_entity_poly.pdbx_seq_one_letter_code
_entity_poly.pdbx_strand_id
1 'polypeptide(L)'
;MKQGVTVARIIVGVLFVFSGLVKAIDPLGLTYKMQEFFEVWSREGYGTLLMNWMYNHAFLFSVIMNTLEVVLGVALLTGWNKKMVLRFLLVLMLFFTFLTSYVLFSGKIATCGCFGDCIPLTPIQTFTKDIILLLLIIFLLFKQQYIQPLAKEMLPLALVLVSIIAVTLLQMHVIKHLPLADCLPYKKGNNLLQLRQMPANAIPDKFDYRFVYEKNGVKKSFSADQLPDSTWSFTERKQTLIKKGTNNVPLINDFSLTDSAGVDVTETLLGQSGNYYLFFLKDMEGSTVNWSTAFTNLWQKAKQQNQPLYIVTADKEKANTFFNIKNQYQVPVLTCDATAIKTAARANPTLFVMKGPVVQDKYSWADLDEAIKN
;
A
#
# COMPACT_ATOMS: atom_id res chain seq x y z
N MET A 1 34.30 8.69 -22.05
CA MET A 1 33.10 9.52 -21.85
C MET A 1 31.83 8.94 -22.49
N LYS A 2 31.81 8.61 -23.80
CA LYS A 2 30.62 8.03 -24.47
C LYS A 2 30.11 6.77 -23.75
N GLN A 3 31.00 5.83 -23.40
CA GLN A 3 30.63 4.60 -22.68
C GLN A 3 29.96 4.88 -21.31
N GLY A 4 30.54 5.82 -20.53
CA GLY A 4 29.95 6.19 -19.23
C GLY A 4 28.54 6.79 -19.36
N VAL A 5 28.30 7.62 -20.41
CA VAL A 5 26.96 8.16 -20.70
C VAL A 5 25.99 7.05 -21.08
N THR A 6 26.44 6.08 -21.90
CA THR A 6 25.60 4.92 -22.29
C THR A 6 25.24 4.07 -21.07
N VAL A 7 26.19 3.77 -20.19
CA VAL A 7 25.95 3.00 -18.96
C VAL A 7 24.98 3.73 -18.04
N ALA A 8 25.23 5.02 -17.76
CA ALA A 8 24.33 5.82 -16.92
C ALA A 8 22.89 5.90 -17.50
N ARG A 9 22.78 6.08 -18.82
CA ARG A 9 21.51 6.09 -19.55
C ARG A 9 20.74 4.77 -19.38
N ILE A 10 21.45 3.64 -19.52
CA ILE A 10 20.82 2.30 -19.37
C ILE A 10 20.38 2.10 -17.92
N ILE A 11 21.23 2.39 -16.95
CA ILE A 11 20.91 2.25 -15.53
C ILE A 11 19.65 3.07 -15.17
N VAL A 12 19.67 4.38 -15.47
CA VAL A 12 18.54 5.25 -15.15
C VAL A 12 17.29 4.80 -15.90
N GLY A 13 17.38 4.55 -17.20
CA GLY A 13 16.22 4.18 -18.01
C GLY A 13 15.61 2.84 -17.59
N VAL A 14 16.42 1.82 -17.34
CA VAL A 14 15.94 0.49 -16.90
C VAL A 14 15.30 0.58 -15.51
N LEU A 15 15.92 1.31 -14.57
CA LEU A 15 15.36 1.47 -13.22
C LEU A 15 14.04 2.23 -13.22
N PHE A 16 13.89 3.26 -14.07
CA PHE A 16 12.61 3.96 -14.21
C PHE A 16 11.52 3.09 -14.83
N VAL A 17 11.83 2.34 -15.90
CA VAL A 17 10.89 1.38 -16.48
C VAL A 17 10.49 0.33 -15.46
N PHE A 18 11.45 -0.27 -14.78
CA PHE A 18 11.19 -1.29 -13.78
C PHE A 18 10.36 -0.77 -12.60
N SER A 19 10.75 0.38 -12.03
CA SER A 19 10.03 1.04 -10.94
C SER A 19 8.58 1.38 -11.31
N GLY A 20 8.39 1.95 -12.51
CA GLY A 20 7.06 2.27 -13.01
C GLY A 20 6.19 1.03 -13.27
N LEU A 21 6.77 -0.05 -13.83
CA LEU A 21 6.04 -1.31 -14.08
C LEU A 21 5.63 -1.99 -12.77
N VAL A 22 6.52 -2.10 -11.79
CA VAL A 22 6.21 -2.68 -10.47
C VAL A 22 5.05 -1.94 -9.78
N LYS A 23 4.97 -0.61 -9.94
CA LYS A 23 3.85 0.18 -9.43
C LYS A 23 2.61 0.09 -10.33
N ALA A 24 2.78 -0.06 -11.63
CA ALA A 24 1.68 -0.19 -12.58
C ALA A 24 0.92 -1.52 -12.44
N ILE A 25 1.52 -2.58 -11.91
CA ILE A 25 0.84 -3.84 -11.59
C ILE A 25 -0.02 -3.77 -10.32
N ASP A 26 0.18 -2.75 -9.43
CA ASP A 26 -0.68 -2.44 -8.29
C ASP A 26 -0.82 -0.91 -8.11
N PRO A 27 -1.56 -0.21 -8.97
CA PRO A 27 -1.69 1.25 -8.90
C PRO A 27 -2.43 1.70 -7.62
N LEU A 28 -3.25 0.85 -7.00
CA LEU A 28 -3.90 1.16 -5.73
C LEU A 28 -2.91 1.18 -4.56
N GLY A 29 -1.84 0.39 -4.61
CA GLY A 29 -0.75 0.46 -3.62
C GLY A 29 -0.13 1.86 -3.55
N LEU A 30 0.24 2.44 -4.71
CA LEU A 30 0.73 3.82 -4.76
C LEU A 30 -0.34 4.85 -4.39
N THR A 31 -1.61 4.62 -4.78
CA THR A 31 -2.73 5.48 -4.40
C THR A 31 -2.84 5.61 -2.87
N TYR A 32 -2.84 4.49 -2.15
CA TYR A 32 -2.96 4.50 -0.70
C TYR A 32 -1.72 5.12 -0.03
N LYS A 33 -0.55 4.91 -0.62
CA LYS A 33 0.67 5.57 -0.14
C LYS A 33 0.61 7.08 -0.33
N MET A 34 0.13 7.59 -1.45
CA MET A 34 -0.10 9.03 -1.65
C MET A 34 -1.13 9.58 -0.68
N GLN A 35 -2.22 8.86 -0.43
CA GLN A 35 -3.23 9.24 0.56
C GLN A 35 -2.62 9.38 1.96
N GLU A 36 -1.75 8.46 2.37
CA GLU A 36 -1.03 8.52 3.64
C GLU A 36 -0.18 9.81 3.75
N PHE A 37 0.55 10.18 2.70
CA PHE A 37 1.32 11.44 2.66
C PHE A 37 0.41 12.66 2.81
N PHE A 38 -0.66 12.73 2.03
CA PHE A 38 -1.57 13.88 2.03
C PHE A 38 -2.30 14.01 3.36
N GLU A 39 -2.66 12.92 4.00
CA GLU A 39 -3.28 12.92 5.32
C GLU A 39 -2.31 13.42 6.39
N VAL A 40 -1.07 12.93 6.42
CA VAL A 40 -0.04 13.39 7.36
C VAL A 40 0.21 14.88 7.18
N TRP A 41 0.38 15.35 5.94
CA TRP A 41 0.61 16.77 5.65
C TRP A 41 -0.59 17.65 5.99
N SER A 42 -1.81 17.16 5.78
CA SER A 42 -3.03 17.86 6.20
C SER A 42 -3.07 18.06 7.72
N ARG A 43 -2.73 17.02 8.50
CA ARG A 43 -2.65 17.07 9.97
C ARG A 43 -1.54 18.03 10.46
N GLU A 44 -0.48 18.19 9.71
CA GLU A 44 0.61 19.13 10.00
C GLU A 44 0.29 20.59 9.63
N GLY A 45 -0.86 20.85 9.01
CA GLY A 45 -1.31 22.18 8.64
C GLY A 45 -0.79 22.69 7.29
N TYR A 46 -0.21 21.83 6.45
CA TYR A 46 0.25 22.20 5.10
C TYR A 46 -0.92 22.33 4.11
N GLY A 47 -1.79 23.33 4.32
CA GLY A 47 -2.87 23.61 3.38
C GLY A 47 -3.93 22.53 3.29
N THR A 48 -4.72 22.34 4.34
CA THR A 48 -5.72 21.25 4.51
C THR A 48 -6.65 21.09 3.31
N LEU A 49 -7.14 22.19 2.69
CA LEU A 49 -8.00 22.12 1.51
C LEU A 49 -7.29 21.49 0.30
N LEU A 50 -6.04 21.89 0.06
CA LEU A 50 -5.24 21.34 -1.03
C LEU A 50 -4.92 19.86 -0.79
N MET A 51 -4.51 19.51 0.44
CA MET A 51 -4.18 18.11 0.79
C MET A 51 -5.41 17.21 0.67
N ASN A 52 -6.59 17.66 1.11
CA ASN A 52 -7.83 16.90 0.95
C ASN A 52 -8.22 16.74 -0.53
N TRP A 53 -8.04 17.78 -1.34
CA TRP A 53 -8.25 17.68 -2.78
C TRP A 53 -7.29 16.67 -3.42
N MET A 54 -6.00 16.71 -3.07
CA MET A 54 -5.00 15.75 -3.54
C MET A 54 -5.29 14.32 -3.06
N TYR A 55 -5.75 14.15 -1.84
CA TYR A 55 -6.18 12.86 -1.29
C TYR A 55 -7.29 12.23 -2.13
N ASN A 56 -8.32 13.01 -2.48
CA ASN A 56 -9.44 12.53 -3.29
C ASN A 56 -9.04 12.21 -4.74
N HIS A 57 -7.96 12.81 -5.25
CA HIS A 57 -7.44 12.57 -6.60
C HIS A 57 -6.20 11.68 -6.63
N ALA A 58 -5.82 11.09 -5.50
CA ALA A 58 -4.60 10.27 -5.38
C ALA A 58 -4.55 9.10 -6.38
N PHE A 59 -5.70 8.51 -6.70
CA PHE A 59 -5.80 7.46 -7.72
C PHE A 59 -5.36 7.94 -9.11
N LEU A 60 -5.87 9.09 -9.54
CA LEU A 60 -5.48 9.68 -10.83
C LEU A 60 -3.98 10.00 -10.85
N PHE A 61 -3.46 10.58 -9.76
CA PHE A 61 -2.02 10.87 -9.64
C PHE A 61 -1.17 9.59 -9.69
N SER A 62 -1.60 8.51 -9.04
CA SER A 62 -0.92 7.22 -9.09
C SER A 62 -0.82 6.69 -10.53
N VAL A 63 -1.93 6.64 -11.26
CA VAL A 63 -1.97 6.15 -12.65
C VAL A 63 -1.08 6.99 -13.57
N ILE A 64 -1.15 8.32 -13.44
CA ILE A 64 -0.30 9.24 -14.23
C ILE A 64 1.18 9.05 -13.87
N MET A 65 1.51 8.96 -12.58
CA MET A 65 2.89 8.84 -12.12
C MET A 65 3.55 7.55 -12.60
N ASN A 66 2.85 6.41 -12.47
CA ASN A 66 3.34 5.12 -12.95
C ASN A 66 3.57 5.13 -14.47
N THR A 67 2.61 5.69 -15.21
CA THR A 67 2.74 5.84 -16.67
C THR A 67 3.93 6.73 -17.02
N LEU A 68 4.08 7.87 -16.35
CA LEU A 68 5.14 8.83 -16.59
C LEU A 68 6.54 8.21 -16.34
N GLU A 69 6.71 7.44 -15.28
CA GLU A 69 7.97 6.75 -14.99
C GLU A 69 8.38 5.80 -16.12
N VAL A 70 7.47 4.92 -16.55
CA VAL A 70 7.75 3.97 -17.64
C VAL A 70 8.05 4.72 -18.93
N VAL A 71 7.24 5.69 -19.28
CA VAL A 71 7.38 6.47 -20.53
C VAL A 71 8.70 7.25 -20.56
N LEU A 72 9.07 7.93 -19.47
CA LEU A 72 10.35 8.64 -19.38
C LEU A 72 11.54 7.69 -19.44
N GLY A 73 11.43 6.52 -18.80
CA GLY A 73 12.45 5.48 -18.87
C GLY A 73 12.64 4.97 -20.32
N VAL A 74 11.56 4.62 -21.02
CA VAL A 74 11.60 4.20 -22.44
C VAL A 74 12.13 5.32 -23.32
N ALA A 75 11.66 6.55 -23.14
CA ALA A 75 12.10 7.71 -23.90
C ALA A 75 13.61 8.00 -23.70
N LEU A 76 14.11 7.83 -22.47
CA LEU A 76 15.55 7.93 -22.21
C LEU A 76 16.31 6.81 -22.89
N LEU A 77 15.86 5.55 -22.79
CA LEU A 77 16.51 4.38 -23.41
C LEU A 77 16.53 4.46 -24.92
N THR A 78 15.50 4.98 -25.55
CA THR A 78 15.43 5.16 -27.01
C THR A 78 16.13 6.43 -27.47
N GLY A 79 16.38 7.39 -26.57
CA GLY A 79 17.00 8.68 -26.87
C GLY A 79 16.06 9.66 -27.57
N TRP A 80 14.75 9.44 -27.44
CA TRP A 80 13.73 10.36 -27.94
C TRP A 80 13.77 11.67 -27.16
N ASN A 81 13.73 12.79 -27.84
CA ASN A 81 13.69 14.15 -27.28
C ASN A 81 14.51 14.32 -25.95
N LYS A 82 15.77 13.89 -25.97
CA LYS A 82 16.65 13.80 -24.78
C LYS A 82 16.65 15.03 -23.87
N LYS A 83 16.52 16.26 -24.45
CA LYS A 83 16.50 17.49 -23.66
C LYS A 83 15.26 17.59 -22.77
N MET A 84 14.09 17.32 -23.33
CA MET A 84 12.82 17.34 -22.62
C MET A 84 12.76 16.21 -21.59
N VAL A 85 13.10 14.99 -22.01
CA VAL A 85 13.08 13.80 -21.14
C VAL A 85 13.96 13.97 -19.91
N LEU A 86 15.20 14.43 -20.07
CA LEU A 86 16.11 14.64 -18.95
C LEU A 86 15.63 15.73 -17.98
N ARG A 87 14.95 16.77 -18.48
CA ARG A 87 14.34 17.80 -17.61
C ARG A 87 13.20 17.23 -16.78
N PHE A 88 12.31 16.46 -17.41
CA PHE A 88 11.21 15.79 -16.68
C PHE A 88 11.73 14.78 -15.67
N LEU A 89 12.74 13.97 -16.03
CA LEU A 89 13.40 13.05 -15.12
C LEU A 89 14.03 13.79 -13.92
N LEU A 90 14.65 14.95 -14.15
CA LEU A 90 15.21 15.76 -13.06
C LEU A 90 14.11 16.23 -12.11
N VAL A 91 13.03 16.81 -12.63
CA VAL A 91 11.93 17.31 -11.81
C VAL A 91 11.31 16.16 -11.01
N LEU A 92 11.05 15.03 -11.68
CA LEU A 92 10.46 13.86 -11.04
C LEU A 92 11.39 13.28 -9.97
N MET A 93 12.70 13.23 -10.24
CA MET A 93 13.67 12.71 -9.28
C MET A 93 13.87 13.65 -8.08
N LEU A 94 13.83 14.96 -8.28
CA LEU A 94 13.81 15.91 -7.18
C LEU A 94 12.59 15.74 -6.28
N PHE A 95 11.42 15.51 -6.89
CA PHE A 95 10.20 15.22 -6.15
C PHE A 95 10.31 13.90 -5.34
N PHE A 96 10.81 12.82 -5.93
CA PHE A 96 11.01 11.57 -5.21
C PHE A 96 12.05 11.68 -4.10
N THR A 97 13.16 12.37 -4.37
CA THR A 97 14.18 12.62 -3.34
C THR A 97 13.61 13.43 -2.18
N PHE A 98 12.73 14.40 -2.45
CA PHE A 98 12.02 15.13 -1.40
C PHE A 98 11.12 14.18 -0.58
N LEU A 99 10.31 13.33 -1.21
CA LEU A 99 9.44 12.37 -0.51
C LEU A 99 10.24 11.39 0.35
N THR A 100 11.32 10.83 -0.20
CA THR A 100 12.17 9.87 0.53
C THR A 100 12.96 10.52 1.66
N SER A 101 13.38 11.78 1.51
CA SER A 101 13.98 12.55 2.59
C SER A 101 12.97 12.81 3.71
N TYR A 102 11.72 13.17 3.36
CA TYR A 102 10.67 13.37 4.34
C TYR A 102 10.40 12.08 5.14
N VAL A 103 10.29 10.91 4.47
CA VAL A 103 10.15 9.61 5.15
C VAL A 103 11.32 9.34 6.09
N LEU A 104 12.55 9.57 5.63
CA LEU A 104 13.76 9.28 6.42
C LEU A 104 13.89 10.17 7.65
N PHE A 105 13.61 11.46 7.52
CA PHE A 105 13.88 12.45 8.59
C PHE A 105 12.68 12.71 9.49
N SER A 106 11.44 12.58 9.00
CA SER A 106 10.26 12.79 9.85
C SER A 106 9.90 11.56 10.68
N GLY A 107 10.17 10.34 10.15
CA GLY A 107 9.76 9.08 10.78
C GLY A 107 8.24 8.87 10.87
N LYS A 108 7.43 9.77 10.27
CA LYS A 108 5.95 9.75 10.35
C LYS A 108 5.31 8.78 9.37
N ILE A 109 6.02 8.42 8.32
CA ILE A 109 5.61 7.48 7.29
C ILE A 109 6.63 6.34 7.27
N ALA A 110 6.16 5.09 7.31
CA ALA A 110 7.04 3.94 7.45
C ALA A 110 7.89 3.68 6.20
N THR A 111 7.32 3.82 5.00
CA THR A 111 7.99 3.56 3.72
C THR A 111 7.48 4.51 2.63
N CYS A 112 8.33 4.79 1.64
CA CYS A 112 7.94 5.63 0.49
C CYS A 112 7.14 4.88 -0.59
N GLY A 113 7.26 3.54 -0.68
CA GLY A 113 6.59 2.74 -1.70
C GLY A 113 7.18 2.87 -3.12
N CYS A 114 8.45 3.30 -3.25
CA CYS A 114 9.09 3.54 -4.56
C CYS A 114 9.13 2.33 -5.51
N PHE A 115 9.15 1.10 -4.98
CA PHE A 115 9.03 -0.15 -5.73
C PHE A 115 7.79 -0.94 -5.32
N GLY A 116 6.70 -0.22 -4.94
CA GLY A 116 5.47 -0.86 -4.47
C GLY A 116 5.69 -1.74 -3.24
N ASP A 117 4.75 -2.64 -3.00
CA ASP A 117 4.81 -3.58 -1.86
C ASP A 117 5.65 -4.82 -2.16
N CYS A 118 6.04 -5.05 -3.43
CA CYS A 118 6.80 -6.24 -3.83
C CYS A 118 8.28 -6.19 -3.43
N ILE A 119 8.88 -5.02 -3.34
CA ILE A 119 10.28 -4.84 -2.97
C ILE A 119 10.37 -3.84 -1.82
N PRO A 120 10.22 -4.32 -0.57
CA PRO A 120 10.30 -3.46 0.59
C PRO A 120 11.73 -2.96 0.79
N LEU A 121 11.96 -1.66 0.58
CA LEU A 121 13.22 -1.00 0.88
C LEU A 121 13.12 -0.22 2.18
N THR A 122 14.19 -0.22 2.97
CA THR A 122 14.29 0.66 4.13
C THR A 122 14.35 2.14 3.70
N PRO A 123 13.93 3.09 4.54
CA PRO A 123 13.99 4.52 4.22
C PRO A 123 15.37 4.98 3.76
N ILE A 124 16.43 4.48 4.40
CA ILE A 124 17.81 4.84 4.05
C ILE A 124 18.23 4.27 2.69
N GLN A 125 17.84 3.04 2.36
CA GLN A 125 18.12 2.44 1.05
C GLN A 125 17.42 3.19 -0.06
N THR A 126 16.15 3.56 0.16
CA THR A 126 15.35 4.31 -0.81
C THR A 126 15.94 5.68 -1.07
N PHE A 127 16.28 6.43 -0.01
CA PHE A 127 16.88 7.74 -0.12
C PHE A 127 18.25 7.68 -0.81
N THR A 128 19.12 6.72 -0.44
CA THR A 128 20.44 6.55 -1.07
C THR A 128 20.32 6.25 -2.56
N LYS A 129 19.41 5.37 -2.94
CA LYS A 129 19.08 5.07 -4.35
C LYS A 129 18.68 6.35 -5.10
N ASP A 130 17.83 7.17 -4.50
CA ASP A 130 17.34 8.39 -5.14
C ASP A 130 18.43 9.44 -5.32
N ILE A 131 19.33 9.59 -4.35
CA ILE A 131 20.51 10.45 -4.50
C ILE A 131 21.41 9.96 -5.65
N ILE A 132 21.68 8.66 -5.73
CA ILE A 132 22.50 8.10 -6.82
C ILE A 132 21.84 8.36 -8.18
N LEU A 133 20.54 8.12 -8.32
CA LEU A 133 19.79 8.37 -9.55
C LEU A 133 19.78 9.86 -9.92
N LEU A 134 19.60 10.73 -8.95
CA LEU A 134 19.65 12.18 -9.15
C LEU A 134 21.02 12.63 -9.71
N LEU A 135 22.10 12.14 -9.12
CA LEU A 135 23.45 12.43 -9.61
C LEU A 135 23.70 11.91 -11.03
N LEU A 136 23.20 10.71 -11.35
CA LEU A 136 23.28 10.15 -12.70
C LEU A 136 22.48 10.99 -13.72
N ILE A 137 21.29 11.46 -13.35
CA ILE A 137 20.46 12.33 -14.22
C ILE A 137 21.15 13.67 -14.44
N ILE A 138 21.72 14.27 -13.41
CA ILE A 138 22.51 15.51 -13.53
C ILE A 138 23.72 15.30 -14.45
N PHE A 139 24.44 14.19 -14.30
CA PHE A 139 25.53 13.82 -15.20
C PHE A 139 25.05 13.68 -16.65
N LEU A 140 23.92 13.01 -16.90
CA LEU A 140 23.33 12.88 -18.23
C LEU A 140 22.90 14.22 -18.82
N LEU A 141 22.38 15.15 -18.01
CA LEU A 141 22.03 16.52 -18.44
C LEU A 141 23.25 17.28 -18.94
N PHE A 142 24.38 17.23 -18.22
CA PHE A 142 25.62 17.90 -18.67
C PHE A 142 26.25 17.24 -19.89
N LYS A 143 26.03 15.94 -20.06
CA LYS A 143 26.62 15.15 -21.15
C LYS A 143 25.61 14.72 -22.22
N GLN A 144 24.45 15.36 -22.30
CA GLN A 144 23.33 15.01 -23.19
C GLN A 144 23.71 14.97 -24.69
N GLN A 145 24.79 15.71 -25.08
CA GLN A 145 25.30 15.69 -26.44
C GLN A 145 25.74 14.29 -26.90
N TYR A 146 26.19 13.44 -25.99
CA TYR A 146 26.62 12.06 -26.25
C TYR A 146 25.49 11.05 -26.33
N ILE A 147 24.25 11.43 -25.94
CA ILE A 147 23.07 10.58 -26.08
C ILE A 147 22.62 10.62 -27.52
N GLN A 148 22.73 9.49 -28.19
CA GLN A 148 22.25 9.31 -29.56
C GLN A 148 20.92 8.53 -29.56
N PRO A 149 19.97 8.86 -30.42
CA PRO A 149 18.77 8.07 -30.61
C PRO A 149 19.11 6.68 -31.12
N LEU A 150 18.31 5.69 -30.72
CA LEU A 150 18.48 4.28 -31.08
C LEU A 150 18.32 4.05 -32.59
N ALA A 151 17.45 4.85 -33.21
CA ALA A 151 17.14 4.80 -34.63
C ALA A 151 16.66 6.17 -35.12
N LYS A 152 16.21 6.27 -36.40
CA LYS A 152 15.51 7.47 -36.91
C LYS A 152 14.30 7.82 -36.03
N GLU A 153 13.92 9.09 -36.00
CA GLU A 153 12.95 9.69 -35.05
C GLU A 153 11.62 8.94 -34.92
N MET A 154 11.16 8.31 -35.97
CA MET A 154 9.86 7.60 -35.96
C MET A 154 9.87 6.37 -35.05
N LEU A 155 10.96 5.59 -34.97
CA LEU A 155 10.98 4.39 -34.13
C LEU A 155 11.02 4.72 -32.63
N PRO A 156 11.85 5.66 -32.14
CA PRO A 156 11.81 6.10 -30.73
C PRO A 156 10.43 6.65 -30.33
N LEU A 157 9.79 7.46 -31.17
CA LEU A 157 8.45 7.98 -30.90
C LEU A 157 7.42 6.86 -30.85
N ALA A 158 7.45 5.92 -31.80
CA ALA A 158 6.54 4.78 -31.81
C ALA A 158 6.68 3.94 -30.51
N LEU A 159 7.89 3.66 -30.05
CA LEU A 159 8.14 2.93 -28.80
C LEU A 159 7.60 3.67 -27.57
N VAL A 160 7.73 4.99 -27.54
CA VAL A 160 7.15 5.83 -26.47
C VAL A 160 5.61 5.74 -26.50
N LEU A 161 4.97 5.88 -27.67
CA LEU A 161 3.52 5.77 -27.80
C LEU A 161 3.01 4.37 -27.42
N VAL A 162 3.70 3.33 -27.87
CA VAL A 162 3.37 1.94 -27.48
C VAL A 162 3.50 1.74 -25.98
N SER A 163 4.52 2.32 -25.33
CA SER A 163 4.67 2.21 -23.88
C SER A 163 3.54 2.91 -23.10
N ILE A 164 3.07 4.06 -23.58
CA ILE A 164 1.91 4.74 -22.99
C ILE A 164 0.68 3.82 -23.05
N ILE A 165 0.36 3.30 -24.25
CA ILE A 165 -0.79 2.43 -24.44
C ILE A 165 -0.68 1.17 -23.59
N ALA A 166 0.47 0.49 -23.63
CA ALA A 166 0.69 -0.76 -22.91
C ALA A 166 0.54 -0.59 -21.39
N VAL A 167 1.16 0.45 -20.80
CA VAL A 167 1.06 0.70 -19.35
C VAL A 167 -0.35 1.12 -18.95
N THR A 168 -1.03 1.92 -19.76
CA THR A 168 -2.42 2.32 -19.48
C THR A 168 -3.34 1.09 -19.53
N LEU A 169 -3.24 0.26 -20.53
CA LEU A 169 -4.02 -1.00 -20.64
C LEU A 169 -3.71 -1.94 -19.48
N LEU A 170 -2.43 -2.09 -19.10
CA LEU A 170 -2.03 -2.87 -17.93
C LEU A 170 -2.72 -2.37 -16.67
N GLN A 171 -2.65 -1.06 -16.39
CA GLN A 171 -3.28 -0.48 -15.19
C GLN A 171 -4.81 -0.64 -15.22
N MET A 172 -5.46 -0.41 -16.37
CA MET A 172 -6.91 -0.64 -16.51
C MET A 172 -7.29 -2.09 -16.22
N HIS A 173 -6.48 -3.04 -16.67
CA HIS A 173 -6.70 -4.46 -16.42
C HIS A 173 -6.60 -4.77 -14.92
N VAL A 174 -5.50 -4.43 -14.27
CA VAL A 174 -5.27 -4.77 -12.85
C VAL A 174 -6.20 -4.04 -11.87
N ILE A 175 -6.70 -2.86 -12.23
CA ILE A 175 -7.72 -2.14 -11.44
C ILE A 175 -9.05 -2.91 -11.45
N LYS A 176 -9.40 -3.49 -12.57
CA LYS A 176 -10.64 -4.25 -12.74
C LYS A 176 -10.53 -5.65 -12.13
N HIS A 177 -9.40 -6.32 -12.33
CA HIS A 177 -9.13 -7.68 -11.87
C HIS A 177 -8.42 -7.66 -10.52
N LEU A 178 -7.24 -8.11 -10.39
CA LEU A 178 -6.37 -8.00 -9.22
C LEU A 178 -4.95 -7.73 -9.70
N PRO A 179 -4.04 -7.28 -8.83
CA PRO A 179 -2.63 -7.16 -9.18
C PRO A 179 -2.08 -8.46 -9.77
N LEU A 180 -1.29 -8.34 -10.85
CA LEU A 180 -0.67 -9.53 -11.49
C LEU A 180 0.28 -10.28 -10.55
N ALA A 181 0.89 -9.56 -9.61
CA ALA A 181 1.69 -10.13 -8.54
C ALA A 181 1.14 -9.64 -7.19
N ASP A 182 0.59 -10.55 -6.41
CA ASP A 182 0.14 -10.23 -5.05
C ASP A 182 1.32 -10.37 -4.07
N CYS A 183 1.87 -9.23 -3.67
CA CYS A 183 3.01 -9.15 -2.77
C CYS A 183 2.59 -8.86 -1.31
N LEU A 184 1.29 -8.79 -1.06
CA LEU A 184 0.73 -8.45 0.24
C LEU A 184 0.67 -9.65 1.18
N PRO A 185 0.60 -9.41 2.51
CA PRO A 185 0.45 -10.50 3.49
C PRO A 185 -0.81 -11.36 3.27
N TYR A 186 -1.81 -10.82 2.60
CA TYR A 186 -3.10 -11.47 2.32
C TYR A 186 -3.12 -12.30 1.02
N LYS A 187 -1.96 -12.60 0.44
CA LYS A 187 -1.88 -13.36 -0.81
C LYS A 187 -2.29 -14.82 -0.64
N LYS A 188 -2.65 -15.43 -1.76
CA LYS A 188 -2.92 -16.86 -1.89
C LYS A 188 -1.82 -17.71 -1.26
N GLY A 189 -2.22 -18.72 -0.48
CA GLY A 189 -1.32 -19.64 0.23
C GLY A 189 -0.92 -19.19 1.63
N ASN A 190 -1.14 -17.93 2.00
CA ASN A 190 -0.76 -17.43 3.31
C ASN A 190 -1.76 -17.80 4.40
N ASN A 191 -1.24 -18.10 5.59
CA ASN A 191 -2.00 -18.31 6.81
C ASN A 191 -2.14 -17.01 7.58
N LEU A 192 -3.35 -16.44 7.60
CA LEU A 192 -3.61 -15.13 8.19
C LEU A 192 -3.41 -15.12 9.71
N LEU A 193 -3.74 -16.20 10.43
CA LEU A 193 -3.50 -16.30 11.88
C LEU A 193 -2.00 -16.30 12.20
N GLN A 194 -1.21 -17.03 11.43
CA GLN A 194 0.24 -17.06 11.62
C GLN A 194 0.91 -15.71 11.36
N LEU A 195 0.45 -14.98 10.33
CA LEU A 195 0.99 -13.67 9.97
C LEU A 195 0.57 -12.54 10.94
N ARG A 196 -0.44 -12.78 11.77
CA ARG A 196 -0.84 -11.89 12.89
C ARG A 196 0.01 -12.11 14.14
N GLN A 197 0.77 -13.19 14.23
CA GLN A 197 1.65 -13.46 15.35
C GLN A 197 2.96 -12.69 15.20
N MET A 198 3.56 -12.39 16.36
CA MET A 198 4.92 -11.81 16.36
C MET A 198 5.89 -12.79 15.72
N PRO A 199 6.79 -12.33 14.83
CA PRO A 199 7.83 -13.17 14.26
C PRO A 199 8.68 -13.85 15.34
N ALA A 200 9.06 -15.11 15.13
CA ALA A 200 9.85 -15.88 16.11
C ALA A 200 11.21 -15.23 16.46
N ASN A 201 11.75 -14.42 15.54
CA ASN A 201 13.01 -13.68 15.71
C ASN A 201 12.78 -12.21 16.07
N ALA A 202 11.62 -11.87 16.64
CA ALA A 202 11.31 -10.51 17.06
C ALA A 202 12.24 -10.10 18.23
N ILE A 203 12.87 -8.95 18.07
CA ILE A 203 13.61 -8.29 19.13
C ILE A 203 12.80 -7.04 19.53
N PRO A 204 12.27 -6.97 20.77
CA PRO A 204 11.45 -5.86 21.18
C PRO A 204 12.23 -4.54 21.28
N ASP A 205 11.53 -3.44 21.13
CA ASP A 205 12.07 -2.12 21.42
C ASP A 205 12.49 -2.04 22.89
N LYS A 206 13.64 -1.45 23.16
CA LYS A 206 14.10 -1.19 24.51
C LYS A 206 13.87 0.28 24.86
N PHE A 207 13.08 0.49 25.90
CA PHE A 207 12.73 1.82 26.39
C PHE A 207 13.36 2.10 27.75
N ASP A 208 13.73 3.37 28.00
CA ASP A 208 13.94 3.92 29.33
C ASP A 208 12.66 4.59 29.78
N TYR A 209 12.21 4.20 30.97
CA TYR A 209 11.02 4.78 31.59
C TYR A 209 11.43 5.70 32.72
N ARG A 210 11.06 6.96 32.62
CA ARG A 210 11.25 7.96 33.68
C ARG A 210 9.90 8.38 34.19
N PHE A 211 9.76 8.33 35.52
CA PHE A 211 8.55 8.70 36.22
C PHE A 211 8.77 10.08 36.86
N VAL A 212 7.96 11.05 36.49
CA VAL A 212 8.03 12.41 37.04
C VAL A 212 7.06 12.52 38.20
N TYR A 213 7.58 12.86 39.33
CA TYR A 213 6.83 13.13 40.56
C TYR A 213 7.02 14.58 40.98
N GLU A 214 6.03 15.11 41.67
CA GLU A 214 6.01 16.47 42.17
C GLU A 214 5.83 16.48 43.70
N LYS A 215 6.61 17.33 44.39
CA LYS A 215 6.51 17.61 45.83
C LYS A 215 6.77 19.09 46.03
N ASN A 216 5.83 19.78 46.70
CA ASN A 216 5.92 21.20 47.00
C ASN A 216 6.20 22.08 45.76
N GLY A 217 5.58 21.77 44.62
CA GLY A 217 5.78 22.49 43.36
C GLY A 217 7.07 22.16 42.59
N VAL A 218 7.93 21.26 43.11
CA VAL A 218 9.18 20.84 42.46
C VAL A 218 8.99 19.51 41.80
N LYS A 219 9.21 19.47 40.47
CA LYS A 219 9.16 18.22 39.67
C LYS A 219 10.53 17.56 39.61
N LYS A 220 10.59 16.25 39.86
CA LYS A 220 11.79 15.44 39.77
C LYS A 220 11.52 14.14 39.02
N SER A 221 12.48 13.70 38.23
CA SER A 221 12.39 12.49 37.45
C SER A 221 13.12 11.33 38.13
N PHE A 222 12.46 10.18 38.22
CA PHE A 222 12.96 8.96 38.85
C PHE A 222 12.97 7.80 37.85
N SER A 223 13.87 6.87 38.05
CA SER A 223 13.88 5.59 37.32
C SER A 223 12.89 4.60 37.96
N ALA A 224 12.52 3.53 37.24
CA ALA A 224 11.55 2.56 37.73
C ALA A 224 12.00 1.80 38.98
N ASP A 225 13.30 1.64 39.15
CA ASP A 225 13.96 0.98 40.29
C ASP A 225 14.24 1.92 41.50
N GLN A 226 14.03 3.24 41.34
CA GLN A 226 14.31 4.24 42.36
C GLN A 226 13.13 5.23 42.46
N LEU A 227 11.92 4.69 42.67
CA LEU A 227 10.74 5.52 42.85
C LEU A 227 10.77 6.22 44.22
N PRO A 228 10.23 7.46 44.35
CA PRO A 228 10.19 8.19 45.61
C PRO A 228 9.15 7.59 46.57
N ASP A 229 9.19 8.05 47.80
CA ASP A 229 8.22 7.69 48.84
C ASP A 229 6.83 8.30 48.61
N SER A 230 5.86 7.91 49.43
CA SER A 230 4.46 8.32 49.32
C SER A 230 4.19 9.83 49.53
N THR A 231 5.22 10.63 49.86
CA THR A 231 5.08 12.09 49.99
C THR A 231 5.17 12.82 48.64
N TRP A 232 5.50 12.10 47.56
CA TRP A 232 5.55 12.62 46.19
C TRP A 232 4.32 12.21 45.42
N SER A 233 3.76 13.11 44.63
CA SER A 233 2.62 12.86 43.76
C SER A 233 3.09 12.56 42.36
N PHE A 234 2.62 11.46 41.75
CA PHE A 234 2.91 11.12 40.36
C PHE A 234 2.30 12.16 39.43
N THR A 235 3.09 12.65 38.45
CA THR A 235 2.64 13.64 37.46
C THR A 235 2.55 13.02 36.05
N GLU A 236 3.64 12.40 35.58
CA GLU A 236 3.68 11.83 34.23
C GLU A 236 4.73 10.72 34.11
N ARG A 237 4.56 9.86 33.13
CA ARG A 237 5.58 8.88 32.70
C ARG A 237 6.19 9.31 31.39
N LYS A 238 7.50 9.51 31.33
CA LYS A 238 8.28 9.74 30.12
C LYS A 238 8.87 8.43 29.65
N GLN A 239 8.74 8.19 28.36
CA GLN A 239 9.28 7.00 27.70
C GLN A 239 10.24 7.45 26.62
N THR A 240 11.50 6.99 26.70
CA THR A 240 12.54 7.29 25.71
C THR A 240 13.01 5.99 25.08
N LEU A 241 12.98 5.90 23.75
CA LEU A 241 13.48 4.75 23.02
C LEU A 241 15.01 4.73 23.12
N ILE A 242 15.59 3.70 23.76
CA ILE A 242 17.07 3.50 23.88
C ILE A 242 17.58 2.74 22.65
N LYS A 243 16.88 1.66 22.28
CA LYS A 243 17.27 0.81 21.16
C LYS A 243 16.01 0.34 20.44
N LYS A 244 15.95 0.61 19.14
CA LYS A 244 14.88 0.10 18.28
C LYS A 244 15.05 -1.40 18.12
N GLY A 245 13.98 -2.14 18.31
CA GLY A 245 13.90 -3.56 18.03
C GLY A 245 13.95 -3.85 16.53
N THR A 246 13.99 -5.12 16.22
CA THR A 246 13.92 -5.61 14.83
C THR A 246 12.85 -6.69 14.74
N ASN A 247 12.12 -6.75 13.63
CA ASN A 247 11.04 -7.71 13.38
C ASN A 247 9.98 -7.77 14.51
N ASN A 248 9.75 -6.64 15.19
CA ASN A 248 8.89 -6.56 16.37
C ASN A 248 7.46 -6.10 16.04
N VAL A 249 7.05 -6.26 14.80
CA VAL A 249 5.68 -5.98 14.32
C VAL A 249 5.22 -7.17 13.48
N PRO A 250 4.02 -7.72 13.73
CA PRO A 250 3.44 -8.73 12.87
C PRO A 250 3.26 -8.20 11.44
N LEU A 251 3.31 -9.09 10.45
CA LEU A 251 3.05 -8.71 9.05
C LEU A 251 1.60 -8.24 8.84
N ILE A 252 0.68 -8.75 9.67
CA ILE A 252 -0.72 -8.33 9.75
C ILE A 252 -0.98 -7.88 11.18
N ASN A 253 -1.06 -6.57 11.43
CA ASN A 253 -1.23 -6.01 12.76
C ASN A 253 -2.54 -5.26 12.98
N ASP A 254 -3.25 -4.92 11.91
CA ASP A 254 -4.45 -4.08 11.90
C ASP A 254 -5.72 -4.83 11.49
N PHE A 255 -5.64 -6.13 11.21
CA PHE A 255 -6.76 -6.95 10.78
C PHE A 255 -7.53 -7.52 11.98
N SER A 256 -8.71 -6.99 12.22
CA SER A 256 -9.66 -7.45 13.23
C SER A 256 -11.07 -7.50 12.63
N LEU A 257 -11.79 -8.59 12.89
CA LEU A 257 -13.15 -8.82 12.43
C LEU A 257 -14.10 -8.76 13.63
N THR A 258 -14.97 -7.76 13.65
CA THR A 258 -15.91 -7.54 14.74
C THR A 258 -17.33 -7.86 14.28
N ASP A 259 -18.06 -8.62 15.07
CA ASP A 259 -19.45 -9.04 14.78
C ASP A 259 -20.50 -7.93 15.03
N SER A 260 -21.78 -8.33 14.95
CA SER A 260 -22.88 -7.39 15.19
C SER A 260 -23.00 -6.94 16.65
N ALA A 261 -22.50 -7.71 17.59
CA ALA A 261 -22.51 -7.39 19.01
C ALA A 261 -21.27 -6.56 19.45
N GLY A 262 -20.34 -6.26 18.55
CA GLY A 262 -19.11 -5.55 18.86
C GLY A 262 -18.00 -6.46 19.41
N VAL A 263 -18.13 -7.78 19.29
CA VAL A 263 -17.16 -8.75 19.76
C VAL A 263 -16.14 -9.05 18.65
N ASP A 264 -14.85 -9.08 18.99
CA ASP A 264 -13.80 -9.54 18.06
C ASP A 264 -13.90 -11.05 17.89
N VAL A 265 -14.24 -11.46 16.67
CA VAL A 265 -14.40 -12.87 16.28
C VAL A 265 -13.27 -13.35 15.38
N THR A 266 -12.20 -12.59 15.23
CA THR A 266 -11.13 -12.84 14.25
C THR A 266 -10.50 -14.22 14.40
N GLU A 267 -10.07 -14.57 15.61
CA GLU A 267 -9.40 -15.86 15.86
C GLU A 267 -10.35 -17.04 15.70
N THR A 268 -11.57 -16.93 16.23
CA THR A 268 -12.59 -17.96 16.11
C THR A 268 -12.99 -18.17 14.65
N LEU A 269 -13.19 -17.09 13.91
CA LEU A 269 -13.61 -17.14 12.51
C LEU A 269 -12.50 -17.67 11.61
N LEU A 270 -11.29 -17.17 11.74
CA LEU A 270 -10.15 -17.67 10.94
C LEU A 270 -9.73 -19.08 11.36
N GLY A 271 -9.95 -19.48 12.60
CA GLY A 271 -9.66 -20.82 13.12
C GLY A 271 -10.71 -21.89 12.81
N GLN A 272 -11.85 -21.50 12.20
CA GLN A 272 -12.91 -22.47 11.87
C GLN A 272 -12.41 -23.53 10.88
N SER A 273 -12.88 -24.76 11.00
CA SER A 273 -12.58 -25.83 10.07
C SER A 273 -13.39 -25.71 8.79
N GLY A 274 -12.84 -26.14 7.65
CA GLY A 274 -13.55 -26.19 6.38
C GLY A 274 -13.37 -24.96 5.50
N ASN A 275 -14.13 -24.91 4.42
CA ASN A 275 -14.10 -23.82 3.45
C ASN A 275 -15.17 -22.77 3.82
N TYR A 276 -14.85 -21.50 3.59
CA TYR A 276 -15.75 -20.37 3.75
C TYR A 276 -15.30 -19.19 2.88
N TYR A 277 -16.15 -18.19 2.79
CA TYR A 277 -15.93 -17.01 1.96
C TYR A 277 -15.91 -15.75 2.80
N LEU A 278 -14.91 -14.86 2.53
CA LEU A 278 -14.87 -13.49 3.01
C LEU A 278 -15.04 -12.55 1.82
N PHE A 279 -16.12 -11.81 1.80
CA PHE A 279 -16.42 -10.84 0.74
C PHE A 279 -16.12 -9.43 1.24
N PHE A 280 -14.96 -8.90 0.83
CA PHE A 280 -14.48 -7.60 1.26
C PHE A 280 -15.10 -6.48 0.45
N LEU A 281 -15.64 -5.50 1.16
CA LEU A 281 -16.18 -4.25 0.60
C LEU A 281 -15.47 -3.06 1.24
N LYS A 282 -14.77 -2.27 0.45
CA LYS A 282 -14.10 -1.04 0.92
C LYS A 282 -15.13 0.06 1.18
N ASP A 283 -16.07 0.21 0.27
CA ASP A 283 -17.17 1.16 0.33
C ASP A 283 -18.34 0.66 -0.52
N MET A 284 -19.49 1.30 -0.36
CA MET A 284 -20.71 1.06 -1.11
C MET A 284 -21.04 2.19 -2.12
N GLU A 285 -20.06 3.05 -2.42
CA GLU A 285 -20.26 4.23 -3.27
C GLU A 285 -20.22 3.89 -4.77
N GLY A 286 -19.61 2.76 -5.12
CA GLY A 286 -19.53 2.28 -6.49
C GLY A 286 -20.83 1.64 -7.00
N SER A 287 -20.88 1.39 -8.32
CA SER A 287 -22.02 0.69 -8.93
C SER A 287 -22.09 -0.77 -8.46
N THR A 288 -23.12 -1.11 -7.68
CA THR A 288 -23.40 -2.49 -7.26
C THR A 288 -23.91 -3.35 -8.42
N VAL A 289 -24.33 -2.75 -9.53
CA VAL A 289 -24.85 -3.44 -10.72
C VAL A 289 -23.82 -4.41 -11.33
N ASN A 290 -22.56 -4.03 -11.29
CA ASN A 290 -21.50 -4.81 -11.96
C ASN A 290 -21.21 -6.17 -11.30
N TRP A 291 -21.54 -6.35 -10.02
CA TRP A 291 -21.19 -7.57 -9.28
C TRP A 291 -22.38 -8.21 -8.54
N SER A 292 -23.52 -7.53 -8.42
CA SER A 292 -24.67 -8.03 -7.63
C SER A 292 -25.22 -9.36 -8.14
N THR A 293 -25.29 -9.55 -9.45
CA THR A 293 -25.74 -10.82 -10.06
C THR A 293 -24.76 -11.94 -9.74
N ALA A 294 -23.46 -11.72 -9.93
CA ALA A 294 -22.42 -12.70 -9.61
C ALA A 294 -22.39 -13.01 -8.11
N PHE A 295 -22.62 -12.01 -7.24
CA PHE A 295 -22.77 -12.22 -5.81
C PHE A 295 -23.98 -13.12 -5.48
N THR A 296 -25.12 -12.90 -6.12
CA THR A 296 -26.31 -13.75 -5.92
C THR A 296 -26.00 -15.22 -6.23
N ASN A 297 -25.31 -15.46 -7.36
CA ASN A 297 -24.89 -16.81 -7.75
C ASN A 297 -23.91 -17.42 -6.75
N LEU A 298 -22.94 -16.64 -6.27
CA LEU A 298 -22.00 -17.04 -5.22
C LEU A 298 -22.72 -17.40 -3.91
N TRP A 299 -23.67 -16.57 -3.48
CA TRP A 299 -24.46 -16.80 -2.29
C TRP A 299 -25.29 -18.09 -2.41
N GLN A 300 -25.91 -18.34 -3.56
CA GLN A 300 -26.65 -19.58 -3.83
C GLN A 300 -25.73 -20.81 -3.76
N LYS A 301 -24.54 -20.75 -4.39
CA LYS A 301 -23.52 -21.81 -4.31
C LYS A 301 -23.09 -22.06 -2.87
N ALA A 302 -22.75 -21.01 -2.12
CA ALA A 302 -22.33 -21.10 -0.72
C ALA A 302 -23.43 -21.78 0.14
N LYS A 303 -24.71 -21.42 -0.08
CA LYS A 303 -25.86 -22.02 0.61
C LYS A 303 -26.04 -23.48 0.25
N GLN A 304 -25.93 -23.85 -1.04
CA GLN A 304 -26.05 -25.24 -1.51
C GLN A 304 -24.94 -26.13 -0.95
N GLN A 305 -23.73 -25.60 -0.83
CA GLN A 305 -22.57 -26.32 -0.30
C GLN A 305 -22.42 -26.24 1.21
N ASN A 306 -23.38 -25.56 1.90
CA ASN A 306 -23.33 -25.28 3.34
C ASN A 306 -21.98 -24.62 3.78
N GLN A 307 -21.45 -23.73 2.94
CA GLN A 307 -20.23 -22.96 3.19
C GLN A 307 -20.59 -21.57 3.73
N PRO A 308 -20.03 -21.15 4.87
CA PRO A 308 -20.26 -19.81 5.39
C PRO A 308 -19.77 -18.72 4.44
N LEU A 309 -20.56 -17.65 4.30
CA LEU A 309 -20.21 -16.45 3.54
C LEU A 309 -20.38 -15.24 4.44
N TYR A 310 -19.31 -14.48 4.63
CA TYR A 310 -19.26 -13.29 5.48
C TYR A 310 -18.96 -12.05 4.64
N ILE A 311 -19.68 -10.97 4.93
CA ILE A 311 -19.38 -9.65 4.37
C ILE A 311 -18.41 -8.93 5.32
N VAL A 312 -17.31 -8.41 4.82
CA VAL A 312 -16.30 -7.68 5.60
C VAL A 312 -16.23 -6.25 5.09
N THR A 313 -16.52 -5.28 5.94
CA THR A 313 -16.60 -3.87 5.56
C THR A 313 -16.31 -2.93 6.72
N ALA A 314 -15.92 -1.67 6.42
CA ALA A 314 -15.85 -0.61 7.41
C ALA A 314 -17.21 0.08 7.65
N ASP A 315 -18.15 0.00 6.68
CA ASP A 315 -19.49 0.59 6.76
C ASP A 315 -20.56 -0.50 6.91
N LYS A 316 -20.68 -1.01 8.13
CA LYS A 316 -21.59 -2.09 8.47
C LYS A 316 -23.06 -1.76 8.19
N GLU A 317 -23.48 -0.52 8.47
CA GLU A 317 -24.90 -0.13 8.32
C GLU A 317 -25.34 -0.16 6.86
N LYS A 318 -24.54 0.44 5.96
CA LYS A 318 -24.82 0.41 4.53
C LYS A 318 -24.79 -1.01 3.97
N ALA A 319 -23.79 -1.81 4.37
CA ALA A 319 -23.70 -3.19 3.93
C ALA A 319 -24.89 -4.01 4.43
N ASN A 320 -25.24 -3.93 5.71
CA ASN A 320 -26.42 -4.65 6.25
C ASN A 320 -27.71 -4.24 5.56
N THR A 321 -27.88 -2.94 5.30
CA THR A 321 -29.04 -2.44 4.54
C THR A 321 -29.12 -3.05 3.15
N PHE A 322 -27.99 -3.11 2.43
CA PHE A 322 -27.96 -3.68 1.09
C PHE A 322 -28.18 -5.19 1.08
N PHE A 323 -27.37 -5.94 1.86
CA PHE A 323 -27.40 -7.40 1.78
C PHE A 323 -28.62 -8.00 2.50
N ASN A 324 -28.95 -7.53 3.67
CA ASN A 324 -29.94 -8.21 4.54
C ASN A 324 -31.31 -7.56 4.51
N ILE A 325 -31.41 -6.22 4.43
CA ILE A 325 -32.72 -5.55 4.42
C ILE A 325 -33.31 -5.54 3.00
N LYS A 326 -32.54 -5.05 2.01
CA LYS A 326 -33.04 -4.92 0.63
C LYS A 326 -33.08 -6.24 -0.13
N ASN A 327 -32.00 -7.03 -0.05
CA ASN A 327 -31.86 -8.26 -0.84
C ASN A 327 -32.11 -9.56 -0.05
N GLN A 328 -32.32 -9.50 1.26
CA GLN A 328 -32.73 -10.61 2.14
C GLN A 328 -31.78 -11.84 2.09
N TYR A 329 -30.46 -11.62 1.87
CA TYR A 329 -29.48 -12.71 1.82
C TYR A 329 -29.21 -13.36 3.18
N GLN A 330 -29.47 -12.65 4.29
CA GLN A 330 -29.26 -13.15 5.67
C GLN A 330 -27.78 -13.55 5.90
N VAL A 331 -26.85 -12.75 5.40
CA VAL A 331 -25.41 -12.98 5.55
C VAL A 331 -24.85 -12.19 6.73
N PRO A 332 -23.94 -12.78 7.54
CA PRO A 332 -23.28 -12.04 8.60
C PRO A 332 -22.43 -10.91 8.03
N VAL A 333 -22.57 -9.70 8.61
CA VAL A 333 -21.77 -8.53 8.26
C VAL A 333 -20.80 -8.26 9.39
N LEU A 334 -19.50 -8.34 9.08
CA LEU A 334 -18.40 -8.13 10.00
C LEU A 334 -17.78 -6.75 9.74
N THR A 335 -17.44 -6.05 10.80
CA THR A 335 -16.72 -4.77 10.72
C THR A 335 -15.23 -5.04 10.75
N CYS A 336 -14.50 -4.36 9.87
CA CYS A 336 -13.03 -4.37 9.83
C CYS A 336 -12.53 -2.94 9.59
N ASP A 337 -11.31 -2.65 10.05
CA ASP A 337 -10.67 -1.37 9.80
C ASP A 337 -10.52 -1.10 8.29
N ALA A 338 -10.79 0.14 7.89
CA ALA A 338 -10.75 0.53 6.48
C ALA A 338 -9.34 0.40 5.85
N THR A 339 -8.28 0.62 6.63
CA THR A 339 -6.90 0.48 6.17
C THR A 339 -6.55 -0.98 5.97
N ALA A 340 -6.98 -1.86 6.90
CA ALA A 340 -6.82 -3.30 6.77
C ALA A 340 -7.54 -3.84 5.52
N ILE A 341 -8.79 -3.38 5.26
CA ILE A 341 -9.53 -3.73 4.04
C ILE A 341 -8.80 -3.25 2.78
N LYS A 342 -8.31 -2.00 2.75
CA LYS A 342 -7.54 -1.47 1.61
C LYS A 342 -6.28 -2.29 1.33
N THR A 343 -5.63 -2.79 2.38
CA THR A 343 -4.44 -3.65 2.26
C THR A 343 -4.82 -5.03 1.77
N ALA A 344 -5.86 -5.66 2.32
CA ALA A 344 -6.29 -7.02 1.95
C ALA A 344 -6.90 -7.07 0.53
N ALA A 345 -7.76 -6.08 0.20
CA ALA A 345 -8.59 -6.06 -1.00
C ALA A 345 -8.17 -4.94 -1.96
N ARG A 346 -7.57 -5.29 -3.08
CA ARG A 346 -7.17 -4.34 -4.14
C ARG A 346 -8.28 -4.02 -5.14
N ALA A 347 -9.36 -4.78 -5.17
CA ALA A 347 -10.58 -4.47 -5.90
C ALA A 347 -11.74 -4.19 -4.94
N ASN A 348 -12.83 -3.61 -5.42
CA ASN A 348 -14.02 -3.36 -4.62
C ASN A 348 -15.28 -3.82 -5.36
N PRO A 349 -15.87 -4.97 -4.97
CA PRO A 349 -15.45 -5.93 -3.93
C PRO A 349 -14.31 -6.87 -4.32
N THR A 350 -13.74 -7.56 -3.31
CA THR A 350 -12.82 -8.70 -3.47
C THR A 350 -13.32 -9.89 -2.66
N LEU A 351 -13.39 -11.05 -3.30
CA LEU A 351 -13.73 -12.31 -2.67
C LEU A 351 -12.46 -13.06 -2.25
N PHE A 352 -12.40 -13.52 -1.01
CA PHE A 352 -11.43 -14.48 -0.52
C PHE A 352 -12.10 -15.84 -0.36
N VAL A 353 -11.53 -16.86 -0.94
CA VAL A 353 -11.86 -18.27 -0.68
C VAL A 353 -10.91 -18.75 0.40
N MET A 354 -11.47 -19.13 1.53
CA MET A 354 -10.70 -19.51 2.72
C MET A 354 -10.83 -21.00 3.02
N LYS A 355 -9.76 -21.60 3.55
CA LYS A 355 -9.80 -22.92 4.19
C LYS A 355 -9.11 -22.84 5.53
N GLY A 356 -9.89 -22.87 6.61
CA GLY A 356 -9.34 -22.46 7.90
C GLY A 356 -8.69 -21.07 7.81
N PRO A 357 -7.53 -20.84 8.39
CA PRO A 357 -6.85 -19.54 8.34
C PRO A 357 -6.11 -19.24 7.01
N VAL A 358 -6.15 -20.16 6.04
CA VAL A 358 -5.37 -20.07 4.79
C VAL A 358 -6.19 -19.50 3.66
N VAL A 359 -5.66 -18.49 2.98
CA VAL A 359 -6.24 -17.95 1.75
C VAL A 359 -6.01 -18.95 0.62
N GLN A 360 -7.07 -19.61 0.14
CA GLN A 360 -6.97 -20.56 -0.97
C GLN A 360 -6.94 -19.86 -2.31
N ASP A 361 -7.81 -18.86 -2.48
CA ASP A 361 -7.86 -18.05 -3.69
C ASP A 361 -8.44 -16.67 -3.42
N LYS A 362 -8.26 -15.76 -4.40
CA LYS A 362 -8.80 -14.40 -4.37
C LYS A 362 -9.36 -14.04 -5.73
N TYR A 363 -10.52 -13.39 -5.75
CA TYR A 363 -11.17 -12.94 -6.97
C TYR A 363 -11.62 -11.49 -6.84
N SER A 364 -11.42 -10.71 -7.88
CA SER A 364 -12.03 -9.40 -7.99
C SER A 364 -13.53 -9.53 -8.28
N TRP A 365 -14.22 -8.41 -8.17
CA TRP A 365 -15.63 -8.34 -8.59
C TRP A 365 -15.86 -8.75 -10.05
N ALA A 366 -14.86 -8.56 -10.92
CA ALA A 366 -14.95 -8.91 -12.34
C ALA A 366 -14.73 -10.40 -12.62
N ASP A 367 -14.15 -11.12 -11.64
CA ASP A 367 -13.77 -12.52 -11.77
C ASP A 367 -14.61 -13.44 -10.85
N LEU A 368 -15.69 -12.92 -10.23
CA LEU A 368 -16.55 -13.70 -9.34
C LEU A 368 -17.15 -14.93 -10.01
N ASP A 369 -17.44 -14.86 -11.31
CA ASP A 369 -17.97 -15.99 -12.06
C ASP A 369 -16.97 -17.16 -12.16
N GLU A 370 -15.67 -16.90 -12.06
CA GLU A 370 -14.65 -17.94 -12.00
C GLU A 370 -14.66 -18.65 -10.66
N ALA A 371 -14.85 -17.91 -9.56
CA ALA A 371 -15.00 -18.49 -8.23
C ALA A 371 -16.25 -19.39 -8.10
N ILE A 372 -17.27 -19.13 -8.91
CA ILE A 372 -18.50 -19.92 -8.92
C ILE A 372 -18.30 -21.23 -9.67
N LYS A 373 -17.46 -21.26 -10.71
CA LYS A 373 -17.18 -22.45 -11.52
C LYS A 373 -16.24 -23.44 -10.83
N ASN A 374 -15.32 -22.94 -10.04
CA ASN A 374 -14.35 -23.72 -9.26
C ASN A 374 -14.88 -24.11 -7.88
#